data_b66a703894f59071e45ad4aa66b7ca09
#
_entry.id   b66a703894f59071e45ad4aa66b7ca09
#
_cell.length_a   1.000
_cell.length_b   1.000
_cell.length_c   1.000
_cell.angle_alpha   90.00
_cell.angle_beta   90.00
_cell.angle_gamma   90.00
#
_symmetry.space_group_name_H-M   'P 1'
#
loop_
_entity.id
_entity.type
_entity.pdbx_description
1 polymer ?
#
loop_
_entity_poly.entity_id
_entity_poly.type
_entity_poly.pdbx_seq_one_letter_code
_entity_poly.pdbx_strand_id
1 'polypeptide(L)'
;MAGQKILVIDDSKVIRVRVREMLPQGNFEVLEAKDGEEGLKLIRQARPNLIMLDFLLPKVSGWEVYQKVQAHPELSKIPLVIMSGREEEVMEKIPKPFEKHFFAFIAKPFEKKQLTEAIKSAMELAKKKPVPEAPAAAAPSSGAGAADIQAMTQKMAKMQAEIDALKKQMTQVITIIKQKLK
;
A
#
# COMPACT_ATOMS: atom_id res chain seq x y z
N MET A 1 -22.30 4.68 -17.50
CA MET A 1 -21.21 3.91 -16.89
C MET A 1 -20.31 4.90 -16.15
N ALA A 2 -20.05 4.69 -14.87
CA ALA A 2 -19.16 5.57 -14.10
C ALA A 2 -17.76 5.49 -14.69
N GLY A 3 -17.19 6.64 -15.07
CA GLY A 3 -15.84 6.73 -15.58
C GLY A 3 -14.81 6.22 -14.55
N GLN A 4 -13.70 5.67 -15.03
CA GLN A 4 -12.61 5.27 -14.13
C GLN A 4 -11.95 6.52 -13.53
N LYS A 5 -11.81 6.56 -12.22
CA LYS A 5 -11.21 7.70 -11.50
C LYS A 5 -9.71 7.48 -11.33
N ILE A 6 -8.93 8.45 -11.78
CA ILE A 6 -7.47 8.48 -11.61
C ILE A 6 -7.15 9.66 -10.70
N LEU A 7 -6.52 9.40 -9.56
CA LEU A 7 -6.07 10.43 -8.63
C LEU A 7 -4.59 10.71 -8.85
N VAL A 8 -4.26 11.98 -9.09
CA VAL A 8 -2.89 12.47 -9.24
C VAL A 8 -2.56 13.34 -8.03
N ILE A 9 -1.58 12.92 -7.24
CA ILE A 9 -1.10 13.63 -6.05
C ILE A 9 0.31 14.12 -6.32
N ASP A 10 0.46 15.43 -6.54
CA ASP A 10 1.73 16.08 -6.86
C ASP A 10 1.62 17.57 -6.51
N ASP A 11 2.62 18.16 -5.87
CA ASP A 11 2.62 19.58 -5.48
C ASP A 11 2.74 20.51 -6.71
N SER A 12 3.37 20.02 -7.79
CA SER A 12 3.53 20.75 -9.04
C SER A 12 2.25 20.69 -9.89
N LYS A 13 1.59 21.84 -10.04
CA LYS A 13 0.45 21.96 -10.95
C LYS A 13 0.79 21.58 -12.40
N VAL A 14 2.03 21.90 -12.83
CA VAL A 14 2.51 21.57 -14.17
C VAL A 14 2.53 20.06 -14.40
N ILE A 15 3.01 19.30 -13.42
CA ILE A 15 3.02 17.83 -13.50
C ILE A 15 1.61 17.27 -13.53
N ARG A 16 0.70 17.75 -12.68
CA ARG A 16 -0.70 17.31 -12.68
C ARG A 16 -1.39 17.54 -14.03
N VAL A 17 -1.23 18.71 -14.59
CA VAL A 17 -1.78 19.04 -15.94
C VAL A 17 -1.16 18.14 -17.00
N ARG A 18 0.17 17.98 -16.99
CA ARG A 18 0.89 17.14 -17.95
C ARG A 18 0.46 15.68 -17.88
N VAL A 19 0.29 15.13 -16.69
CA VAL A 19 -0.24 13.76 -16.50
C VAL A 19 -1.63 13.64 -17.12
N ARG A 20 -2.52 14.60 -16.84
CA ARG A 20 -3.87 14.61 -17.41
C ARG A 20 -3.88 14.63 -18.94
N GLU A 21 -2.99 15.41 -19.56
CA GLU A 21 -2.86 15.49 -21.01
C GLU A 21 -2.23 14.24 -21.63
N MET A 22 -1.36 13.57 -20.89
CA MET A 22 -0.70 12.32 -21.33
C MET A 22 -1.60 11.10 -21.22
N LEU A 23 -2.62 11.13 -20.35
CA LEU A 23 -3.55 10.02 -20.22
C LEU A 23 -4.28 9.76 -21.53
N PRO A 24 -4.52 8.49 -21.89
CA PRO A 24 -5.24 8.19 -23.13
C PRO A 24 -6.64 8.80 -23.06
N GLN A 25 -7.13 9.31 -24.19
CA GLN A 25 -8.50 9.79 -24.29
C GLN A 25 -9.46 8.62 -24.04
N GLY A 26 -10.31 8.75 -23.04
CA GLY A 26 -11.24 7.71 -22.62
C GLY A 26 -12.14 8.23 -21.51
N ASN A 27 -12.97 7.35 -20.97
CA ASN A 27 -13.92 7.67 -19.91
C ASN A 27 -13.21 7.71 -18.53
N PHE A 28 -12.19 8.59 -18.40
CA PHE A 28 -11.43 8.78 -17.17
C PHE A 28 -11.78 10.13 -16.52
N GLU A 29 -12.06 10.09 -15.24
CA GLU A 29 -12.18 11.27 -14.40
C GLU A 29 -10.83 11.46 -13.66
N VAL A 30 -10.14 12.57 -13.92
CA VAL A 30 -8.88 12.88 -13.25
C VAL A 30 -9.13 13.77 -12.05
N LEU A 31 -8.83 13.24 -10.87
CA LEU A 31 -8.83 13.96 -9.61
C LEU A 31 -7.42 14.45 -9.31
N GLU A 32 -7.29 15.67 -8.83
CA GLU A 32 -6.00 16.28 -8.52
C GLU A 32 -5.91 16.62 -7.04
N ALA A 33 -4.76 16.31 -6.42
CA ALA A 33 -4.41 16.73 -5.08
C ALA A 33 -3.02 17.39 -5.09
N LYS A 34 -2.87 18.49 -4.38
CA LYS A 34 -1.63 19.28 -4.34
C LYS A 34 -0.69 18.91 -3.19
N ASP A 35 -1.17 18.11 -2.24
CA ASP A 35 -0.40 17.62 -1.10
C ASP A 35 -0.92 16.25 -0.64
N GLY A 36 -0.16 15.60 0.25
CA GLY A 36 -0.49 14.28 0.74
C GLY A 36 -1.76 14.22 1.59
N GLU A 37 -2.10 15.31 2.28
CA GLU A 37 -3.31 15.40 3.10
C GLU A 37 -4.58 15.42 2.24
N GLU A 38 -4.60 16.27 1.22
CA GLU A 38 -5.67 16.33 0.23
C GLU A 38 -5.80 15.01 -0.52
N GLY A 39 -4.65 14.42 -0.89
CA GLY A 39 -4.58 13.09 -1.51
C GLY A 39 -5.25 12.01 -0.68
N LEU A 40 -4.92 11.90 0.61
CA LEU A 40 -5.54 10.95 1.53
C LEU A 40 -7.05 11.16 1.70
N LYS A 41 -7.49 12.41 1.73
CA LYS A 41 -8.91 12.75 1.77
C LYS A 41 -9.64 12.26 0.53
N LEU A 42 -9.10 12.54 -0.66
CA LEU A 42 -9.68 12.10 -1.93
C LEU A 42 -9.65 10.58 -2.10
N ILE A 43 -8.60 9.89 -1.67
CA ILE A 43 -8.53 8.42 -1.68
C ILE A 43 -9.71 7.82 -0.90
N ARG A 44 -10.00 8.34 0.29
CA ARG A 44 -11.10 7.84 1.13
C ARG A 44 -12.48 8.16 0.58
N GLN A 45 -12.66 9.38 0.04
CA GLN A 45 -13.96 9.87 -0.43
C GLN A 45 -14.32 9.35 -1.82
N ALA A 46 -13.38 9.43 -2.76
CA ALA A 46 -13.64 9.13 -4.16
C ALA A 46 -13.32 7.68 -4.55
N ARG A 47 -12.51 6.95 -3.74
CA ARG A 47 -12.05 5.59 -4.01
C ARG A 47 -11.58 5.42 -5.47
N PRO A 48 -10.47 6.07 -5.85
CA PRO A 48 -10.02 6.05 -7.23
C PRO A 48 -9.63 4.65 -7.69
N ASN A 49 -9.69 4.43 -9.00
CA ASN A 49 -9.27 3.17 -9.62
C ASN A 49 -7.77 3.08 -9.86
N LEU A 50 -7.06 4.22 -9.76
CA LEU A 50 -5.61 4.33 -9.87
C LEU A 50 -5.14 5.54 -9.07
N ILE A 51 -4.04 5.39 -8.36
CA ILE A 51 -3.35 6.48 -7.64
C ILE A 51 -1.99 6.71 -8.29
N MET A 52 -1.72 7.94 -8.66
CA MET A 52 -0.40 8.43 -9.05
C MET A 52 0.11 9.35 -7.96
N LEU A 53 1.20 8.98 -7.31
CA LEU A 53 1.69 9.60 -6.08
C LEU A 53 3.10 10.11 -6.26
N ASP A 54 3.31 11.42 -6.10
CA ASP A 54 4.65 11.96 -5.94
C ASP A 54 5.22 11.53 -4.58
N PHE A 55 6.46 11.09 -4.59
CA PHE A 55 7.15 10.68 -3.37
C PHE A 55 7.57 11.86 -2.49
N LEU A 56 7.91 12.98 -3.15
CA LEU A 56 8.38 14.20 -2.51
C LEU A 56 7.25 15.23 -2.40
N LEU A 57 6.39 15.07 -1.41
CA LEU A 57 5.28 15.98 -1.15
C LEU A 57 5.53 16.84 0.10
N PRO A 58 5.02 18.08 0.12
CA PRO A 58 5.00 18.88 1.32
C PRO A 58 3.96 18.39 2.34
N LYS A 59 4.13 18.74 3.61
CA LYS A 59 3.29 18.40 4.76
C LYS A 59 3.25 16.91 5.08
N VAL A 60 2.56 16.12 4.28
CA VAL A 60 2.49 14.66 4.38
C VAL A 60 3.23 14.09 3.17
N SER A 61 4.37 13.44 3.41
CA SER A 61 5.22 12.87 2.37
C SER A 61 4.52 11.77 1.59
N GLY A 62 4.95 11.53 0.34
CA GLY A 62 4.43 10.41 -0.44
C GLY A 62 4.65 9.06 0.24
N TRP A 63 5.73 8.92 1.02
CA TRP A 63 5.97 7.74 1.84
C TRP A 63 4.89 7.53 2.90
N GLU A 64 4.49 8.58 3.63
CA GLU A 64 3.43 8.50 4.62
C GLU A 64 2.06 8.21 3.99
N VAL A 65 1.78 8.81 2.82
CA VAL A 65 0.57 8.49 2.04
C VAL A 65 0.58 7.01 1.66
N TYR A 66 1.69 6.50 1.13
CA TYR A 66 1.88 5.09 0.80
C TYR A 66 1.60 4.19 2.00
N GLN A 67 2.24 4.45 3.14
CA GLN A 67 2.04 3.65 4.36
C GLN A 67 0.58 3.63 4.82
N LYS A 68 -0.09 4.79 4.82
CA LYS A 68 -1.49 4.89 5.21
C LYS A 68 -2.43 4.16 4.24
N VAL A 69 -2.13 4.18 2.94
CA VAL A 69 -2.88 3.40 1.94
C VAL A 69 -2.66 1.90 2.15
N GLN A 70 -1.42 1.47 2.42
CA GLN A 70 -1.10 0.06 2.64
C GLN A 70 -1.69 -0.49 3.95
N ALA A 71 -1.84 0.35 4.97
CA ALA A 71 -2.43 -0.04 6.25
C ALA A 71 -3.94 -0.37 6.17
N HIS A 72 -4.61 0.06 5.10
CA HIS A 72 -6.03 -0.21 4.90
C HIS A 72 -6.26 -1.28 3.83
N PRO A 73 -6.78 -2.45 4.17
CA PRO A 73 -6.94 -3.57 3.23
C PRO A 73 -7.70 -3.22 1.94
N GLU A 74 -8.72 -2.38 2.03
CA GLU A 74 -9.48 -1.96 0.85
C GLU A 74 -8.73 -0.95 -0.04
N LEU A 75 -8.00 0.00 0.59
CA LEU A 75 -7.25 1.01 -0.15
C LEU A 75 -5.97 0.42 -0.75
N SER A 76 -5.38 -0.55 -0.08
CA SER A 76 -4.17 -1.22 -0.54
C SER A 76 -4.36 -1.98 -1.87
N LYS A 77 -5.60 -2.32 -2.23
CA LYS A 77 -5.93 -2.98 -3.51
C LYS A 77 -5.89 -2.02 -4.70
N ILE A 78 -5.91 -0.71 -4.45
CA ILE A 78 -5.91 0.29 -5.51
C ILE A 78 -4.54 0.28 -6.19
N PRO A 79 -4.47 0.14 -7.53
CA PRO A 79 -3.22 0.26 -8.27
C PRO A 79 -2.51 1.58 -7.95
N LEU A 80 -1.19 1.50 -7.70
CA LEU A 80 -0.39 2.64 -7.29
C LEU A 80 0.82 2.81 -8.20
N VAL A 81 1.03 4.02 -8.68
CA VAL A 81 2.25 4.47 -9.36
C VAL A 81 2.94 5.51 -8.49
N ILE A 82 4.18 5.26 -8.13
CA ILE A 82 5.02 6.23 -7.41
C ILE A 82 5.85 7.00 -8.46
N MET A 83 5.80 8.32 -8.37
CA MET A 83 6.56 9.24 -9.20
C MET A 83 7.64 9.92 -8.35
N SER A 84 8.86 10.03 -8.83
CA SER A 84 9.90 10.83 -8.15
C SER A 84 10.94 11.34 -9.13
N GLY A 85 11.47 12.53 -8.87
CA GLY A 85 12.67 13.05 -9.53
C GLY A 85 13.97 12.49 -8.97
N ARG A 86 13.91 11.78 -7.83
CA ARG A 86 15.05 11.21 -7.13
C ARG A 86 14.73 9.77 -6.71
N GLU A 87 15.17 8.84 -7.52
CA GLU A 87 14.94 7.42 -7.27
C GLU A 87 15.62 6.94 -5.98
N GLU A 88 16.77 7.52 -5.65
CA GLU A 88 17.55 7.20 -4.46
C GLU A 88 16.77 7.42 -3.17
N GLU A 89 16.01 8.51 -3.08
CA GLU A 89 15.16 8.80 -1.91
C GLU A 89 14.02 7.78 -1.74
N VAL A 90 13.53 7.25 -2.85
CA VAL A 90 12.54 6.16 -2.81
C VAL A 90 13.20 4.87 -2.33
N MET A 91 14.42 4.57 -2.81
CA MET A 91 15.16 3.37 -2.42
C MET A 91 15.58 3.35 -0.96
N GLU A 92 15.83 4.51 -0.36
CA GLU A 92 16.12 4.63 1.09
C GLU A 92 14.95 4.14 1.96
N LYS A 93 13.72 4.31 1.51
CA LYS A 93 12.51 3.92 2.23
C LYS A 93 11.95 2.57 1.76
N ILE A 94 12.09 2.28 0.48
CA ILE A 94 11.53 1.09 -0.16
C ILE A 94 12.61 0.44 -1.01
N PRO A 95 13.19 -0.69 -0.57
CA PRO A 95 14.24 -1.37 -1.31
C PRO A 95 13.72 -1.99 -2.62
N LYS A 96 14.56 -2.01 -3.64
CA LYS A 96 14.27 -2.71 -4.89
C LYS A 96 14.25 -4.24 -4.71
N PRO A 97 13.50 -4.98 -5.54
CA PRO A 97 12.67 -4.49 -6.65
C PRO A 97 11.31 -3.96 -6.16
N PHE A 98 10.88 -2.82 -6.69
CA PHE A 98 9.64 -2.14 -6.31
C PHE A 98 8.38 -2.98 -6.56
N GLU A 99 8.43 -3.88 -7.54
CA GLU A 99 7.32 -4.79 -7.88
C GLU A 99 6.92 -5.71 -6.71
N LYS A 100 7.86 -6.04 -5.82
CA LYS A 100 7.58 -6.81 -4.59
C LYS A 100 6.69 -6.04 -3.60
N HIS A 101 6.66 -4.73 -3.73
CA HIS A 101 5.82 -3.85 -2.93
C HIS A 101 4.49 -3.50 -3.61
N PHE A 102 4.21 -4.14 -4.77
CA PHE A 102 2.97 -4.01 -5.52
C PHE A 102 2.63 -2.58 -5.96
N PHE A 103 3.62 -1.81 -6.36
CA PHE A 103 3.46 -0.54 -7.06
C PHE A 103 4.41 -0.45 -8.26
N ALA A 104 4.07 0.38 -9.23
CA ALA A 104 4.97 0.75 -10.31
C ALA A 104 5.70 2.05 -9.97
N PHE A 105 6.95 2.14 -10.39
CA PHE A 105 7.77 3.33 -10.22
C PHE A 105 8.01 4.01 -11.57
N ILE A 106 8.00 5.34 -11.59
CA ILE A 106 8.35 6.15 -12.74
C ILE A 106 9.21 7.35 -12.34
N ALA A 107 10.37 7.50 -12.97
CA ALA A 107 11.27 8.63 -12.73
C ALA A 107 10.78 9.89 -13.48
N LYS A 108 10.83 11.05 -12.84
CA LYS A 108 10.59 12.36 -13.47
C LYS A 108 11.90 12.87 -14.06
N PRO A 109 11.89 13.51 -15.25
CA PRO A 109 10.76 13.71 -16.16
C PRO A 109 10.40 12.44 -16.95
N PHE A 110 9.12 12.22 -17.23
CA PHE A 110 8.62 11.06 -17.97
C PHE A 110 7.82 11.44 -19.20
N GLU A 111 7.74 10.52 -20.13
CA GLU A 111 6.98 10.64 -21.38
C GLU A 111 5.65 9.85 -21.31
N LYS A 112 4.75 10.14 -22.26
CA LYS A 112 3.44 9.46 -22.36
C LYS A 112 3.57 7.92 -22.42
N LYS A 113 4.57 7.40 -23.12
CA LYS A 113 4.80 5.97 -23.25
C LYS A 113 5.14 5.33 -21.89
N GLN A 114 6.11 5.92 -21.17
CA GLN A 114 6.52 5.48 -19.85
C GLN A 114 5.38 5.53 -18.84
N LEU A 115 4.59 6.62 -18.88
CA LEU A 115 3.40 6.77 -18.05
C LEU A 115 2.39 5.65 -18.30
N THR A 116 2.11 5.35 -19.56
CA THR A 116 1.17 4.30 -19.94
C THR A 116 1.65 2.91 -19.50
N GLU A 117 2.94 2.64 -19.64
CA GLU A 117 3.57 1.39 -19.18
C GLU A 117 3.52 1.26 -17.66
N ALA A 118 3.83 2.33 -16.92
CA ALA A 118 3.74 2.36 -15.47
C ALA A 118 2.31 2.10 -14.97
N ILE A 119 1.30 2.68 -15.62
CA ILE A 119 -0.11 2.44 -15.30
C ILE A 119 -0.47 0.96 -15.51
N LYS A 120 -0.09 0.37 -16.64
CA LYS A 120 -0.33 -1.04 -16.92
C LYS A 120 0.33 -1.94 -15.88
N SER A 121 1.59 -1.68 -15.58
CA SER A 121 2.35 -2.42 -14.55
C SER A 121 1.69 -2.32 -13.17
N ALA A 122 1.25 -1.12 -12.76
CA ALA A 122 0.56 -0.92 -11.50
C ALA A 122 -0.74 -1.72 -11.42
N MET A 123 -1.52 -1.75 -12.52
CA MET A 123 -2.76 -2.52 -12.58
C MET A 123 -2.53 -4.03 -12.49
N GLU A 124 -1.46 -4.53 -13.11
CA GLU A 124 -1.08 -5.95 -13.03
C GLU A 124 -0.57 -6.33 -11.63
N LEU A 125 0.26 -5.47 -11.02
CA LEU A 125 0.79 -5.67 -9.69
C LEU A 125 -0.32 -5.67 -8.64
N ALA A 126 -1.30 -4.79 -8.77
CA ALA A 126 -2.46 -4.75 -7.87
C ALA A 126 -3.29 -6.04 -7.91
N LYS A 127 -3.40 -6.69 -9.09
CA LYS A 127 -4.07 -7.99 -9.23
C LYS A 127 -3.30 -9.14 -8.56
N LYS A 128 -1.98 -9.05 -8.50
CA LYS A 128 -1.09 -10.06 -7.89
C LYS A 128 -0.93 -9.87 -6.38
N LYS A 129 -1.42 -8.75 -5.84
CA LYS A 129 -1.29 -8.46 -4.42
C LYS A 129 -2.10 -9.45 -3.60
N PRO A 130 -1.47 -10.15 -2.63
CA PRO A 130 -2.20 -10.98 -1.71
C PRO A 130 -3.20 -10.10 -0.95
N VAL A 131 -4.46 -10.49 -0.97
CA VAL A 131 -5.50 -9.81 -0.20
C VAL A 131 -5.17 -10.09 1.26
N PRO A 132 -4.84 -9.07 2.10
CA PRO A 132 -4.85 -9.30 3.52
C PRO A 132 -6.28 -9.68 3.87
N GLU A 133 -6.49 -10.90 4.36
CA GLU A 133 -7.77 -11.26 4.95
C GLU A 133 -8.05 -10.26 6.06
N ALA A 134 -8.96 -9.34 5.78
CA ALA A 134 -9.55 -8.53 6.83
C ALA A 134 -10.21 -9.50 7.82
N PRO A 135 -10.08 -9.30 9.14
CA PRO A 135 -10.92 -10.01 10.06
C PRO A 135 -12.36 -9.71 9.68
N ALA A 136 -13.07 -10.71 9.20
CA ALA A 136 -14.44 -10.62 8.73
C ALA A 136 -15.32 -10.05 9.84
N ALA A 137 -15.77 -8.81 9.65
CA ALA A 137 -16.97 -8.34 10.31
C ALA A 137 -18.15 -9.07 9.67
N ALA A 138 -18.84 -9.84 10.48
CA ALA A 138 -19.88 -10.78 10.15
C ALA A 138 -20.95 -10.26 9.18
N ALA A 139 -21.19 -11.03 8.12
CA ALA A 139 -22.52 -11.19 7.54
C ALA A 139 -22.74 -12.69 7.34
N PRO A 140 -23.90 -13.26 7.74
CA PRO A 140 -24.10 -14.69 7.73
C PRO A 140 -24.48 -15.17 6.34
N SER A 141 -23.64 -16.00 5.75
CA SER A 141 -24.08 -16.89 4.68
C SER A 141 -23.58 -18.29 4.98
N SER A 142 -24.53 -19.16 5.14
CA SER A 142 -24.51 -20.58 5.38
C SER A 142 -23.49 -21.38 4.57
N GLY A 143 -22.73 -22.24 5.27
CA GLY A 143 -22.20 -23.47 4.70
C GLY A 143 -20.71 -23.50 4.40
N ALA A 144 -19.87 -23.61 5.44
CA ALA A 144 -18.56 -24.22 5.31
C ALA A 144 -18.20 -24.92 6.63
N GLY A 145 -17.74 -26.15 6.50
CA GLY A 145 -17.76 -27.15 7.54
C GLY A 145 -16.85 -26.91 8.75
N ALA A 146 -17.22 -27.55 9.83
CA ALA A 146 -16.57 -27.58 11.14
C ALA A 146 -15.06 -27.96 11.14
N ALA A 147 -14.51 -28.44 10.04
CA ALA A 147 -13.12 -28.82 9.89
C ALA A 147 -12.15 -27.63 9.80
N ASP A 148 -12.56 -26.51 9.19
CA ASP A 148 -11.69 -25.34 9.02
C ASP A 148 -11.53 -24.55 10.32
N ILE A 149 -12.57 -24.52 11.16
CA ILE A 149 -12.52 -23.83 12.46
C ILE A 149 -11.59 -24.57 13.43
N GLN A 150 -11.56 -25.90 13.39
CA GLN A 150 -10.65 -26.71 14.22
C GLN A 150 -9.17 -26.52 13.80
N ALA A 151 -8.88 -26.45 12.50
CA ALA A 151 -7.52 -26.20 12.00
C ALA A 151 -7.00 -24.82 12.38
N MET A 152 -7.87 -23.81 12.37
CA MET A 152 -7.54 -22.44 12.78
C MET A 152 -7.30 -22.33 14.29
N THR A 153 -8.13 -22.99 15.09
CA THR A 153 -7.98 -23.03 16.56
C THR A 153 -6.69 -23.75 16.98
N GLN A 154 -6.32 -24.83 16.30
CA GLN A 154 -5.05 -25.54 16.56
C GLN A 154 -3.83 -24.68 16.17
N LYS A 155 -3.90 -23.91 15.09
CA LYS A 155 -2.83 -23.00 14.68
C LYS A 155 -2.64 -21.85 15.68
N MET A 156 -3.71 -21.28 16.19
CA MET A 156 -3.67 -20.25 17.23
C MET A 156 -3.11 -20.78 18.55
N ALA A 157 -3.51 -21.98 18.98
CA ALA A 157 -3.00 -22.63 20.18
C ALA A 157 -1.48 -22.92 20.10
N LYS A 158 -1.00 -23.31 18.91
CA LYS A 158 0.43 -23.55 18.65
C LYS A 158 1.27 -22.26 18.70
N MET A 159 0.77 -21.19 18.11
CA MET A 159 1.42 -19.88 18.18
C MET A 159 1.43 -19.30 19.60
N GLN A 160 0.37 -19.50 20.37
CA GLN A 160 0.31 -19.06 21.76
C GLN A 160 1.32 -19.83 22.64
N ALA A 161 1.49 -21.12 22.40
CA ALA A 161 2.47 -21.93 23.11
C ALA A 161 3.93 -21.50 22.79
N GLU A 162 4.22 -21.10 21.55
CA GLU A 162 5.54 -20.57 21.18
C GLU A 162 5.83 -19.22 21.83
N ILE A 163 4.83 -18.35 21.93
CA ILE A 163 4.95 -17.05 22.62
C ILE A 163 5.23 -17.25 24.10
N ASP A 164 4.56 -18.19 24.75
CA ASP A 164 4.76 -18.48 26.16
C ASP A 164 6.13 -19.14 26.43
N ALA A 165 6.60 -19.99 25.53
CA ALA A 165 7.95 -20.57 25.59
C ALA A 165 9.05 -19.50 25.46
N LEU A 166 8.90 -18.56 24.54
CA LEU A 166 9.82 -17.43 24.35
C LEU A 166 9.83 -16.49 25.56
N LYS A 167 8.68 -16.20 26.15
CA LYS A 167 8.58 -15.41 27.39
C LYS A 167 9.31 -16.10 28.55
N LYS A 168 9.20 -17.42 28.67
CA LYS A 168 9.86 -18.20 29.71
C LYS A 168 11.39 -18.19 29.55
N GLN A 169 11.89 -18.30 28.30
CA GLN A 169 13.32 -18.18 27.99
C GLN A 169 13.85 -16.77 28.30
N MET A 170 13.13 -15.73 27.95
CA MET A 170 13.50 -14.34 28.28
C MET A 170 13.59 -14.12 29.80
N THR A 171 12.67 -14.66 30.55
CA THR A 171 12.69 -14.54 32.02
C THR A 171 13.89 -15.30 32.64
N GLN A 172 14.27 -16.44 32.11
CA GLN A 172 15.47 -17.17 32.55
C GLN A 172 16.75 -16.40 32.25
N VAL A 173 16.88 -15.80 31.08
CA VAL A 173 18.05 -14.97 30.71
C VAL A 173 18.16 -13.77 31.62
N ILE A 174 17.05 -13.08 31.91
CA ILE A 174 17.05 -11.92 32.85
C ILE A 174 17.47 -12.36 34.26
N THR A 175 17.04 -13.53 34.72
CA THR A 175 17.40 -14.05 36.03
C THR A 175 18.88 -14.37 36.12
N ILE A 176 19.46 -14.98 35.08
CA ILE A 176 20.90 -15.30 35.02
C ILE A 176 21.75 -14.03 34.98
N ILE A 177 21.32 -12.99 34.22
CA ILE A 177 22.00 -11.70 34.20
C ILE A 177 21.99 -11.02 35.57
N LYS A 178 20.85 -11.05 36.28
CA LYS A 178 20.74 -10.50 37.63
C LYS A 178 21.61 -11.24 38.67
N GLN A 179 21.86 -12.54 38.48
CA GLN A 179 22.73 -13.32 39.37
C GLN A 179 24.22 -13.09 39.09
N LYS A 180 24.62 -12.73 37.89
CA LYS A 180 26.03 -12.45 37.55
C LYS A 180 26.47 -11.00 37.81
N LEU A 181 25.54 -10.11 38.11
CA LEU A 181 25.79 -8.70 38.40
C LEU A 181 25.75 -8.35 39.91
N LYS A 182 25.81 -9.38 40.77
CA LYS A 182 25.87 -9.18 42.22
C LYS A 182 27.26 -9.57 42.79
#